data_4c99d108904a6f8271b4bc34dcb330aa
#
_entry.id   4c99d108904a6f8271b4bc34dcb330aa
#
_cell.length_a   1.000
_cell.length_b   1.000
_cell.length_c   1.000
_cell.angle_alpha   90.00
_cell.angle_beta   90.00
_cell.angle_gamma   90.00
#
_symmetry.space_group_name_H-M   'P 1'
#
loop_
_entity.id
_entity.type
_entity.pdbx_description
1 polymer ?
#
loop_
_entity_poly.entity_id
_entity_poly.type
_entity_poly.pdbx_seq_one_letter_code
_entity_poly.pdbx_strand_id
1 'polypeptide(L)'
;MLQGPGENAGVIDLGDGIAIAFKVESHNHPSAVEPFQGAATGVGGILRDIVAMGARPIALLDGLRFGDPDWHFKRAVAGVGHYGNCVGVPNVGGETVFDEAYAANPLVNAMCVGLLPTERVLRAKATGTGNALVLYGAFTGRDGIGGASVLASQDLAGSDEKRPSVQIGDPFRGKALIEVSLELVERELVLGLQDCGAAGLSSSLAEMAANGAGVDVRLDRVPLREPDLEPWEIMISESQERMVAVVAPNRVAEVRAVCERWELPCTVIGEVTDHGELRVFFRDEIVGAIPAGLLTDQCPRYEVEQTAHPVSVAAVKPVNDEPKTWVFEQYDHLVGSRTVRRPGFDAAVLRIDGTRGLALSLDGPPLGERDPYRAGWSAVMESAMNVACAGGKPRALTDCLNFGNPERAEIGWELARAIDGIADAANELGIPVVSGNVSLYNETGGLPIPPTPVLGCVGLVPDVTRIPSRWRRDDRVVLLRGEGAALVRFVWGNAQRFSLAHDVSDGGIALALEEAAAWSGLDAELTLADGPGVVVALAPGETLDWPDVVELGAV
;
A
#
# COMPACT_ATOMS: atom_id res chain seq x y z
N MET A 1 -7.77 13.52 -10.58
CA MET A 1 -7.56 13.26 -9.15
C MET A 1 -8.69 13.90 -8.37
N LEU A 2 -9.35 13.16 -7.47
CA LEU A 2 -10.42 13.65 -6.59
C LEU A 2 -9.89 13.98 -5.20
N GLN A 3 -8.93 13.17 -4.72
CA GLN A 3 -8.20 13.39 -3.48
C GLN A 3 -6.71 13.06 -3.73
N GLY A 4 -5.83 13.97 -3.32
CA GLY A 4 -4.39 13.80 -3.31
C GLY A 4 -3.86 13.52 -1.89
N PRO A 5 -2.53 13.64 -1.67
CA PRO A 5 -1.92 13.43 -0.36
C PRO A 5 -2.53 14.30 0.75
N GLY A 6 -2.49 13.81 2.00
CA GLY A 6 -3.02 14.50 3.17
C GLY A 6 -4.35 13.97 3.70
N GLU A 7 -4.81 12.83 3.18
CA GLU A 7 -5.94 12.04 3.67
C GLU A 7 -5.53 10.57 3.78
N ASN A 8 -6.40 9.69 4.29
CA ASN A 8 -6.09 8.26 4.49
C ASN A 8 -5.62 7.56 3.22
N ALA A 9 -6.16 7.92 2.05
CA ALA A 9 -5.70 7.39 0.76
C ALA A 9 -5.93 8.40 -0.38
N GLY A 10 -5.24 8.22 -1.49
CA GLY A 10 -5.48 8.95 -2.73
C GLY A 10 -6.69 8.43 -3.48
N VAL A 11 -7.41 9.32 -4.16
CA VAL A 11 -8.61 8.95 -4.93
C VAL A 11 -8.53 9.50 -6.35
N ILE A 12 -8.73 8.65 -7.33
CA ILE A 12 -8.82 9.04 -8.74
C ILE A 12 -10.17 8.65 -9.36
N ASP A 13 -10.64 9.50 -10.27
CA ASP A 13 -11.84 9.25 -11.07
C ASP A 13 -11.51 8.33 -12.26
N LEU A 14 -12.30 7.29 -12.44
CA LEU A 14 -12.22 6.37 -13.58
C LEU A 14 -13.26 6.68 -14.67
N GLY A 15 -14.09 7.69 -14.47
CA GLY A 15 -15.25 7.99 -15.31
C GLY A 15 -16.50 7.21 -14.92
N ASP A 16 -17.62 7.61 -15.52
CA ASP A 16 -18.95 6.97 -15.34
C ASP A 16 -19.42 6.91 -13.87
N GLY A 17 -19.00 7.88 -13.04
CA GLY A 17 -19.38 7.98 -11.63
C GLY A 17 -18.63 6.99 -10.71
N ILE A 18 -17.59 6.32 -11.20
CA ILE A 18 -16.77 5.37 -10.44
C ILE A 18 -15.41 5.97 -10.14
N ALA A 19 -14.98 5.89 -8.89
CA ALA A 19 -13.65 6.23 -8.43
C ALA A 19 -12.97 5.04 -7.73
N ILE A 20 -11.64 5.12 -7.62
CA ILE A 20 -10.85 4.22 -6.78
C ILE A 20 -10.08 5.00 -5.74
N ALA A 21 -10.05 4.48 -4.52
CA ALA A 21 -9.12 4.86 -3.46
C ALA A 21 -8.02 3.80 -3.37
N PHE A 22 -6.76 4.23 -3.23
CA PHE A 22 -5.65 3.29 -3.06
C PHE A 22 -4.48 3.93 -2.32
N LYS A 23 -3.74 3.10 -1.62
CA LYS A 23 -2.54 3.47 -0.86
C LYS A 23 -1.68 2.23 -0.63
N VAL A 24 -0.37 2.41 -0.56
CA VAL A 24 0.57 1.43 0.00
C VAL A 24 1.07 1.92 1.35
N GLU A 25 1.27 1.01 2.28
CA GLU A 25 1.78 1.29 3.62
C GLU A 25 2.79 0.24 4.07
N SER A 26 3.78 0.68 4.86
CA SER A 26 4.80 -0.21 5.44
C SER A 26 4.35 -0.74 6.80
N HIS A 27 4.68 -2.01 7.06
CA HIS A 27 4.57 -2.62 8.38
C HIS A 27 5.86 -3.39 8.74
N ASN A 28 7.02 -2.78 8.40
CA ASN A 28 8.35 -3.39 8.46
C ASN A 28 8.76 -3.75 9.90
N HIS A 29 8.82 -2.76 10.80
CA HIS A 29 9.29 -2.93 12.16
C HIS A 29 8.46 -3.93 12.97
N PRO A 30 7.12 -3.86 12.95
CA PRO A 30 6.31 -4.89 13.61
C PRO A 30 6.54 -6.29 13.02
N SER A 31 6.74 -6.40 11.71
CA SER A 31 6.99 -7.69 11.04
C SER A 31 8.38 -8.24 11.32
N ALA A 32 9.38 -7.38 11.55
CA ALA A 32 10.71 -7.81 11.95
C ALA A 32 10.72 -8.43 13.36
N VAL A 33 9.85 -7.95 14.26
CA VAL A 33 9.75 -8.42 15.66
C VAL A 33 8.81 -9.61 15.80
N GLU A 34 7.62 -9.54 15.22
CA GLU A 34 6.62 -10.61 15.22
C GLU A 34 6.00 -10.74 13.82
N PRO A 35 6.59 -11.54 12.93
CA PRO A 35 6.28 -11.50 11.50
C PRO A 35 4.84 -11.82 11.16
N PHE A 36 4.17 -12.71 11.92
CA PHE A 36 2.78 -13.04 11.65
C PHE A 36 1.84 -11.89 12.01
N GLN A 37 1.92 -11.37 13.23
CA GLN A 37 1.05 -10.28 13.66
C GLN A 37 1.41 -8.97 12.97
N GLY A 38 2.71 -8.69 12.78
CA GLY A 38 3.15 -7.51 12.06
C GLY A 38 2.61 -7.45 10.64
N ALA A 39 2.72 -8.53 9.87
CA ALA A 39 2.19 -8.59 8.51
C ALA A 39 0.65 -8.57 8.49
N ALA A 40 -0.01 -9.30 9.40
CA ALA A 40 -1.47 -9.32 9.50
C ALA A 40 -2.05 -7.92 9.80
N THR A 41 -1.45 -7.18 10.74
CA THR A 41 -1.92 -5.84 11.09
C THR A 41 -1.59 -4.80 10.03
N GLY A 42 -0.53 -5.00 9.24
CA GLY A 42 -0.25 -4.21 8.03
C GLY A 42 -1.39 -4.30 7.02
N VAL A 43 -1.88 -5.52 6.74
CA VAL A 43 -3.07 -5.72 5.90
C VAL A 43 -4.31 -5.09 6.54
N GLY A 44 -4.51 -5.25 7.85
CA GLY A 44 -5.64 -4.66 8.57
C GLY A 44 -5.65 -3.14 8.52
N GLY A 45 -4.49 -2.49 8.70
CA GLY A 45 -4.31 -1.05 8.66
C GLY A 45 -4.67 -0.47 7.30
N ILE A 46 -4.07 -0.99 6.23
CA ILE A 46 -4.31 -0.47 4.89
C ILE A 46 -5.76 -0.66 4.43
N LEU A 47 -6.44 -1.73 4.87
CA LEU A 47 -7.87 -1.91 4.61
C LEU A 47 -8.72 -0.83 5.26
N ARG A 48 -8.39 -0.42 6.50
CA ARG A 48 -9.11 0.63 7.23
C ARG A 48 -8.93 2.01 6.59
N ASP A 49 -7.73 2.34 6.10
CA ASP A 49 -7.48 3.56 5.34
C ASP A 49 -8.40 3.67 4.12
N ILE A 50 -8.51 2.59 3.35
CA ILE A 50 -9.38 2.56 2.17
C ILE A 50 -10.86 2.71 2.56
N VAL A 51 -11.27 2.04 3.64
CA VAL A 51 -12.64 2.14 4.16
C VAL A 51 -12.94 3.54 4.72
N ALA A 52 -11.96 4.21 5.34
CA ALA A 52 -12.10 5.58 5.83
C ALA A 52 -12.39 6.59 4.69
N MET A 53 -11.94 6.30 3.47
CA MET A 53 -12.30 7.07 2.28
C MET A 53 -13.74 6.79 1.75
N GLY A 54 -14.45 5.85 2.35
CA GLY A 54 -15.76 5.38 1.88
C GLY A 54 -15.68 4.33 0.77
N ALA A 55 -14.52 3.78 0.52
CA ALA A 55 -14.29 2.82 -0.56
C ALA A 55 -14.39 1.36 -0.08
N ARG A 56 -15.02 0.51 -0.88
CA ARG A 56 -15.02 -0.94 -0.65
C ARG A 56 -13.72 -1.55 -1.16
N PRO A 57 -12.90 -2.16 -0.28
CA PRO A 57 -11.71 -2.88 -0.70
C PRO A 57 -12.04 -3.99 -1.71
N ILE A 58 -11.25 -4.06 -2.81
CA ILE A 58 -11.42 -5.04 -3.87
C ILE A 58 -10.15 -5.79 -4.23
N ALA A 59 -8.99 -5.30 -3.78
CA ALA A 59 -7.70 -5.93 -4.03
C ALA A 59 -6.68 -5.55 -2.95
N LEU A 60 -5.82 -6.51 -2.63
CA LEU A 60 -4.59 -6.37 -1.87
C LEU A 60 -3.40 -6.75 -2.76
N LEU A 61 -2.27 -6.10 -2.55
CA LEU A 61 -0.96 -6.48 -3.08
C LEU A 61 0.06 -6.34 -1.95
N ASP A 62 1.12 -7.15 -1.96
CA ASP A 62 2.18 -7.10 -0.95
C ASP A 62 3.57 -7.03 -1.57
N GLY A 63 4.38 -6.09 -1.09
CA GLY A 63 5.81 -5.97 -1.38
C GLY A 63 6.62 -6.57 -0.23
N LEU A 64 7.27 -7.73 -0.48
CA LEU A 64 7.99 -8.49 0.52
C LEU A 64 9.48 -8.54 0.17
N ARG A 65 10.34 -7.99 1.06
CA ARG A 65 11.80 -8.06 0.89
C ARG A 65 12.44 -8.66 2.13
N PHE A 66 13.11 -9.79 1.96
CA PHE A 66 13.68 -10.60 3.03
C PHE A 66 15.09 -11.06 2.65
N GLY A 67 15.88 -11.52 3.63
CA GLY A 67 17.18 -12.13 3.36
C GLY A 67 17.06 -13.48 2.64
N ASP A 68 16.22 -14.34 3.17
CA ASP A 68 16.01 -15.70 2.71
C ASP A 68 14.55 -16.14 2.91
N PRO A 69 14.06 -17.20 2.23
CA PRO A 69 12.74 -17.79 2.45
C PRO A 69 12.66 -18.62 3.74
N ASP A 70 13.08 -18.03 4.84
CA ASP A 70 13.22 -18.62 6.16
C ASP A 70 11.88 -18.72 6.93
N TRP A 71 11.95 -18.95 8.24
CA TRP A 71 10.80 -18.98 9.13
C TRP A 71 10.10 -17.60 9.22
N HIS A 72 10.87 -16.50 9.29
CA HIS A 72 10.31 -15.15 9.40
C HIS A 72 9.49 -14.80 8.16
N PHE A 73 10.05 -15.05 6.97
CA PHE A 73 9.34 -14.86 5.71
C PHE A 73 8.04 -15.68 5.65
N LYS A 74 8.11 -16.98 5.96
CA LYS A 74 6.94 -17.86 5.96
C LYS A 74 5.87 -17.42 6.93
N ARG A 75 6.24 -16.87 8.09
CA ARG A 75 5.31 -16.32 9.07
C ARG A 75 4.67 -15.02 8.60
N ALA A 76 5.44 -14.13 7.95
CA ALA A 76 4.89 -12.90 7.36
C ALA A 76 3.86 -13.22 6.28
N VAL A 77 4.19 -14.10 5.32
CA VAL A 77 3.25 -14.58 4.29
C VAL A 77 2.00 -15.18 4.92
N ALA A 78 2.14 -16.00 5.96
CA ALA A 78 1.00 -16.57 6.67
C ALA A 78 0.14 -15.48 7.35
N GLY A 79 0.73 -14.41 7.87
CA GLY A 79 0.02 -13.26 8.46
C GLY A 79 -0.79 -12.49 7.43
N VAL A 80 -0.19 -12.18 6.27
CA VAL A 80 -0.88 -11.55 5.12
C VAL A 80 -2.07 -12.39 4.69
N GLY A 81 -1.83 -13.69 4.42
CA GLY A 81 -2.88 -14.62 4.00
C GLY A 81 -3.99 -14.77 5.05
N HIS A 82 -3.63 -14.88 6.32
CA HIS A 82 -4.62 -15.00 7.40
C HIS A 82 -5.59 -13.81 7.42
N TYR A 83 -5.07 -12.59 7.40
CA TYR A 83 -5.93 -11.40 7.48
C TYR A 83 -6.75 -11.23 6.20
N GLY A 84 -6.11 -11.22 5.03
CA GLY A 84 -6.77 -11.03 3.74
C GLY A 84 -7.87 -12.06 3.45
N ASN A 85 -7.56 -13.35 3.68
CA ASN A 85 -8.52 -14.44 3.46
C ASN A 85 -9.74 -14.34 4.40
N CYS A 86 -9.51 -14.02 5.70
CA CYS A 86 -10.60 -13.90 6.68
C CYS A 86 -11.53 -12.71 6.39
N VAL A 87 -11.00 -11.56 5.97
CA VAL A 87 -11.85 -10.42 5.60
C VAL A 87 -12.49 -10.57 4.22
N GLY A 88 -12.02 -11.52 3.42
CA GLY A 88 -12.55 -11.79 2.09
C GLY A 88 -12.22 -10.70 1.07
N VAL A 89 -11.00 -10.19 1.09
CA VAL A 89 -10.43 -9.30 0.08
C VAL A 89 -9.30 -10.03 -0.64
N PRO A 90 -9.34 -10.18 -1.98
CA PRO A 90 -8.36 -10.96 -2.69
C PRO A 90 -6.98 -10.30 -2.67
N ASN A 91 -5.93 -11.07 -2.40
CA ASN A 91 -4.56 -10.65 -2.63
C ASN A 91 -4.16 -11.09 -4.05
N VAL A 92 -3.94 -10.13 -4.94
CA VAL A 92 -3.90 -10.36 -6.38
C VAL A 92 -2.52 -10.23 -7.00
N GLY A 93 -1.52 -9.80 -6.23
CA GLY A 93 -0.16 -9.60 -6.74
C GLY A 93 0.76 -8.91 -5.76
N GLY A 94 1.82 -8.37 -6.28
CA GLY A 94 2.90 -7.73 -5.54
C GLY A 94 4.24 -8.33 -5.93
N GLU A 95 5.27 -8.04 -5.14
CA GLU A 95 6.65 -8.45 -5.41
C GLU A 95 7.26 -9.19 -4.22
N THR A 96 8.05 -10.21 -4.47
CA THR A 96 8.86 -10.89 -3.44
C THR A 96 10.32 -10.93 -3.87
N VAL A 97 11.19 -10.31 -3.06
CA VAL A 97 12.64 -10.23 -3.31
C VAL A 97 13.41 -10.83 -2.14
N PHE A 98 14.46 -11.60 -2.44
CA PHE A 98 15.42 -12.10 -1.46
C PHE A 98 16.79 -11.46 -1.70
N ASP A 99 17.25 -10.64 -0.75
CA ASP A 99 18.59 -10.05 -0.73
C ASP A 99 19.08 -10.00 0.72
N GLU A 100 20.34 -10.41 0.94
CA GLU A 100 20.98 -10.41 2.27
C GLU A 100 20.89 -9.03 2.97
N ALA A 101 20.78 -7.95 2.20
CA ALA A 101 20.59 -6.60 2.74
C ALA A 101 19.34 -6.46 3.61
N TYR A 102 18.34 -7.32 3.43
CA TYR A 102 17.09 -7.31 4.21
C TYR A 102 17.05 -8.40 5.29
N ALA A 103 18.12 -9.17 5.49
CA ALA A 103 18.12 -10.30 6.43
C ALA A 103 17.86 -9.87 7.89
N ALA A 104 18.42 -8.73 8.30
CA ALA A 104 18.25 -8.21 9.66
C ALA A 104 17.09 -7.19 9.79
N ASN A 105 16.58 -6.72 8.69
CA ASN A 105 15.51 -5.71 8.62
C ASN A 105 14.62 -5.96 7.40
N PRO A 106 13.69 -6.94 7.49
CA PRO A 106 12.80 -7.28 6.40
C PRO A 106 11.77 -6.19 6.15
N LEU A 107 11.31 -6.09 4.90
CA LEU A 107 10.26 -5.16 4.50
C LEU A 107 8.97 -5.92 4.22
N VAL A 108 7.88 -5.39 4.78
CA VAL A 108 6.51 -5.82 4.51
C VAL A 108 5.69 -4.58 4.19
N ASN A 109 5.37 -4.41 2.91
CA ASN A 109 4.55 -3.31 2.43
C ASN A 109 3.24 -3.87 1.90
N ALA A 110 2.11 -3.33 2.32
CA ALA A 110 0.78 -3.75 1.90
C ALA A 110 0.07 -2.62 1.16
N MET A 111 -0.41 -2.92 -0.05
CA MET A 111 -1.23 -2.00 -0.84
C MET A 111 -2.67 -2.48 -0.86
N CYS A 112 -3.62 -1.56 -0.75
CA CYS A 112 -5.03 -1.84 -0.95
C CYS A 112 -5.64 -0.91 -1.97
N VAL A 113 -6.56 -1.46 -2.77
CA VAL A 113 -7.37 -0.73 -3.74
C VAL A 113 -8.84 -0.95 -3.43
N GLY A 114 -9.63 0.13 -3.39
CA GLY A 114 -11.07 0.09 -3.16
C GLY A 114 -11.86 0.86 -4.18
N LEU A 115 -13.11 0.45 -4.42
CA LEU A 115 -14.07 1.13 -5.31
C LEU A 115 -15.05 1.97 -4.50
N LEU A 116 -15.39 3.14 -5.03
CA LEU A 116 -16.43 4.01 -4.49
C LEU A 116 -17.11 4.82 -5.61
N PRO A 117 -18.36 5.29 -5.38
CA PRO A 117 -18.96 6.33 -6.21
C PRO A 117 -18.22 7.66 -6.06
N THR A 118 -18.04 8.42 -7.16
CA THR A 118 -17.30 9.69 -7.15
C THR A 118 -17.86 10.75 -6.20
N GLU A 119 -19.17 10.71 -5.95
CA GLU A 119 -19.86 11.64 -5.04
C GLU A 119 -19.73 11.26 -3.55
N ARG A 120 -19.18 10.11 -3.21
CA ARG A 120 -19.10 9.58 -1.83
C ARG A 120 -17.69 9.55 -1.24
N VAL A 121 -16.79 10.39 -1.73
CA VAL A 121 -15.45 10.51 -1.14
C VAL A 121 -15.55 11.13 0.24
N LEU A 122 -15.27 10.36 1.28
CA LEU A 122 -15.17 10.84 2.66
C LEU A 122 -13.80 11.45 2.93
N ARG A 123 -13.74 12.25 3.98
CA ARG A 123 -12.51 12.85 4.51
C ARG A 123 -12.44 12.69 6.03
N ALA A 124 -11.22 12.62 6.54
CA ALA A 124 -10.94 12.55 7.97
C ALA A 124 -11.02 13.94 8.61
N LYS A 125 -12.21 14.58 8.62
CA LYS A 125 -12.38 15.95 9.14
C LYS A 125 -13.43 16.02 10.22
N ALA A 126 -13.06 16.64 11.35
CA ALA A 126 -14.01 17.06 12.38
C ALA A 126 -14.77 18.29 11.85
N THR A 127 -16.02 18.11 11.40
CA THR A 127 -16.86 19.17 10.83
C THR A 127 -18.12 19.38 11.64
N GLY A 128 -18.55 20.63 11.75
CA GLY A 128 -19.80 21.02 12.41
C GLY A 128 -19.71 20.94 13.94
N THR A 129 -19.55 22.11 14.58
CA THR A 129 -19.53 22.25 16.03
C THR A 129 -20.76 21.62 16.66
N GLY A 130 -20.56 20.77 17.71
CA GLY A 130 -21.58 20.01 18.38
C GLY A 130 -21.89 18.63 17.76
N ASN A 131 -21.25 18.28 16.64
CA ASN A 131 -21.32 16.91 16.12
C ASN A 131 -20.58 15.95 17.06
N ALA A 132 -21.12 14.74 17.20
CA ALA A 132 -20.59 13.71 18.09
C ALA A 132 -19.36 13.04 17.46
N LEU A 133 -18.34 12.78 18.28
CA LEU A 133 -17.24 11.87 17.97
C LEU A 133 -17.63 10.47 18.49
N VAL A 134 -17.79 9.54 17.56
CA VAL A 134 -18.23 8.17 17.85
C VAL A 134 -17.08 7.21 17.58
N LEU A 135 -16.58 6.56 18.64
CA LEU A 135 -15.64 5.45 18.56
C LEU A 135 -16.40 4.15 18.42
N TYR A 136 -16.07 3.33 17.43
CA TYR A 136 -16.65 2.00 17.24
C TYR A 136 -15.59 1.00 16.77
N GLY A 137 -15.87 -0.29 16.98
CA GLY A 137 -14.95 -1.38 16.66
C GLY A 137 -14.54 -2.16 17.91
N ALA A 138 -13.27 -2.56 18.02
CA ALA A 138 -12.74 -3.33 19.14
C ALA A 138 -12.65 -2.51 20.43
N PHE A 139 -12.51 -3.22 21.56
CA PHE A 139 -12.15 -2.62 22.84
C PHE A 139 -10.70 -2.14 22.84
N THR A 140 -10.44 -1.01 23.50
CA THR A 140 -9.10 -0.46 23.69
C THR A 140 -8.35 -1.21 24.79
N GLY A 141 -7.18 -1.71 24.50
CA GLY A 141 -6.25 -2.35 25.44
C GLY A 141 -4.85 -1.72 25.37
N ARG A 142 -3.85 -2.38 25.96
CA ARG A 142 -2.44 -1.97 25.95
C ARG A 142 -1.67 -2.42 24.71
N ASP A 143 -2.36 -2.77 23.62
CA ASP A 143 -1.72 -3.23 22.39
C ASP A 143 -0.95 -2.09 21.70
N GLY A 144 0.24 -2.39 21.22
CA GLY A 144 1.02 -1.48 20.40
C GLY A 144 1.48 -0.19 21.11
N ILE A 145 1.37 -0.09 22.44
CA ILE A 145 1.85 1.09 23.16
C ILE A 145 3.34 1.25 22.92
N GLY A 146 3.72 2.39 22.32
CA GLY A 146 5.09 2.65 21.88
C GLY A 146 5.41 2.07 20.48
N GLY A 147 4.45 1.51 19.75
CA GLY A 147 4.66 1.00 18.40
C GLY A 147 5.28 2.05 17.48
N ALA A 148 4.60 3.18 17.31
CA ALA A 148 5.11 4.28 16.50
C ALA A 148 6.36 4.96 17.08
N SER A 149 6.42 5.18 18.42
CA SER A 149 7.46 5.98 19.04
C SER A 149 8.71 5.18 19.46
N VAL A 150 8.57 3.90 19.77
CA VAL A 150 9.68 3.05 20.25
C VAL A 150 10.09 2.03 19.19
N LEU A 151 9.11 1.39 18.54
CA LEU A 151 9.41 0.34 17.57
C LEU A 151 9.79 0.91 16.21
N ALA A 152 8.99 1.83 15.67
CA ALA A 152 9.14 2.33 14.29
C ALA A 152 10.00 3.62 14.18
N SER A 153 10.58 4.10 15.26
CA SER A 153 11.40 5.33 15.31
C SER A 153 12.79 5.11 15.90
N GLN A 154 13.25 3.87 15.98
CA GLN A 154 14.56 3.50 16.55
C GLN A 154 15.14 2.27 15.84
N ASP A 155 16.45 2.08 15.97
CA ASP A 155 17.17 0.88 15.54
C ASP A 155 16.53 -0.40 16.10
N LEU A 156 16.44 -1.45 15.29
CA LEU A 156 15.83 -2.74 15.66
C LEU A 156 16.72 -3.64 16.55
N ALA A 157 17.93 -3.23 16.89
CA ALA A 157 18.76 -4.00 17.83
C ALA A 157 18.01 -4.22 19.16
N GLY A 158 18.02 -5.45 19.68
CA GLY A 158 17.25 -5.83 20.87
C GLY A 158 15.74 -6.00 20.63
N SER A 159 15.34 -6.36 19.42
CA SER A 159 13.95 -6.46 18.99
C SER A 159 13.07 -7.37 19.86
N ASP A 160 13.61 -8.41 20.51
CA ASP A 160 12.83 -9.28 21.41
C ASP A 160 12.22 -8.55 22.60
N GLU A 161 12.92 -7.52 23.13
CA GLU A 161 12.42 -6.67 24.22
C GLU A 161 11.27 -5.75 23.78
N LYS A 162 11.17 -5.48 22.48
CA LYS A 162 10.14 -4.62 21.86
C LYS A 162 8.85 -5.37 21.50
N ARG A 163 8.81 -6.69 21.68
CA ARG A 163 7.66 -7.53 21.35
C ARG A 163 6.31 -7.06 21.95
N PRO A 164 6.25 -6.54 23.19
CA PRO A 164 5.01 -5.99 23.74
C PRO A 164 4.45 -4.77 22.98
N SER A 165 5.28 -4.08 22.18
CA SER A 165 4.86 -2.93 21.37
C SER A 165 4.29 -3.34 20.01
N VAL A 166 4.19 -4.63 19.70
CA VAL A 166 3.58 -5.13 18.46
C VAL A 166 2.07 -5.18 18.62
N GLN A 167 1.38 -4.72 17.59
CA GLN A 167 -0.07 -4.76 17.48
C GLN A 167 -0.56 -6.22 17.24
N ILE A 168 -1.80 -6.49 17.59
CA ILE A 168 -2.47 -7.79 17.36
C ILE A 168 -3.69 -7.55 16.49
N GLY A 169 -3.78 -8.24 15.36
CA GLY A 169 -4.90 -8.14 14.42
C GLY A 169 -5.99 -9.19 14.70
N ASP A 170 -7.25 -8.75 14.62
CA ASP A 170 -8.44 -9.61 14.67
C ASP A 170 -9.24 -9.46 13.36
N PRO A 171 -8.95 -10.29 12.33
CA PRO A 171 -9.60 -10.16 11.03
C PRO A 171 -11.11 -10.46 11.08
N PHE A 172 -11.61 -11.17 12.07
CA PHE A 172 -13.06 -11.37 12.26
C PHE A 172 -13.74 -10.04 12.59
N ARG A 173 -13.20 -9.29 13.56
CA ARG A 173 -13.67 -7.94 13.87
C ARG A 173 -13.36 -6.96 12.74
N GLY A 174 -12.22 -7.11 12.09
CA GLY A 174 -11.85 -6.34 10.90
C GLY A 174 -12.90 -6.45 9.80
N LYS A 175 -13.41 -7.67 9.52
CA LYS A 175 -14.50 -7.88 8.58
C LYS A 175 -15.78 -7.16 8.99
N ALA A 176 -16.20 -7.32 10.24
CA ALA A 176 -17.39 -6.64 10.75
C ALA A 176 -17.25 -5.11 10.68
N LEU A 177 -16.06 -4.59 11.02
CA LEU A 177 -15.76 -3.15 10.95
C LEU A 177 -15.85 -2.59 9.53
N ILE A 178 -15.31 -3.31 8.52
CA ILE A 178 -15.43 -2.95 7.11
C ILE A 178 -16.90 -2.82 6.70
N GLU A 179 -17.72 -3.83 7.01
CA GLU A 179 -19.13 -3.83 6.58
C GLU A 179 -19.95 -2.76 7.33
N VAL A 180 -19.72 -2.56 8.62
CA VAL A 180 -20.33 -1.47 9.39
C VAL A 180 -19.96 -0.12 8.76
N SER A 181 -18.69 0.15 8.55
CA SER A 181 -18.23 1.43 8.02
C SER A 181 -18.82 1.72 6.65
N LEU A 182 -18.83 0.74 5.75
CA LEU A 182 -19.42 0.89 4.42
C LEU A 182 -20.93 1.12 4.48
N GLU A 183 -21.66 0.46 5.38
CA GLU A 183 -23.09 0.72 5.58
C GLU A 183 -23.35 2.12 6.15
N LEU A 184 -22.52 2.58 7.10
CA LEU A 184 -22.62 3.95 7.62
C LEU A 184 -22.45 4.99 6.52
N VAL A 185 -21.49 4.78 5.61
CA VAL A 185 -21.23 5.63 4.44
C VAL A 185 -22.39 5.56 3.44
N GLU A 186 -22.85 4.36 3.09
CA GLU A 186 -23.94 4.17 2.12
C GLU A 186 -25.24 4.83 2.58
N ARG A 187 -25.51 4.79 3.89
CA ARG A 187 -26.69 5.42 4.50
C ARG A 187 -26.49 6.89 4.86
N GLU A 188 -25.35 7.49 4.52
CA GLU A 188 -25.02 8.89 4.84
C GLU A 188 -25.17 9.22 6.33
N LEU A 189 -24.75 8.29 7.21
CA LEU A 189 -24.84 8.44 8.66
C LEU A 189 -23.63 9.14 9.28
N VAL A 190 -22.52 9.24 8.54
CA VAL A 190 -21.26 9.82 8.99
C VAL A 190 -20.88 11.01 8.11
N LEU A 191 -20.26 12.03 8.71
CA LEU A 191 -19.78 13.25 8.07
C LEU A 191 -18.27 13.24 7.84
N GLY A 192 -17.55 12.44 8.59
CA GLY A 192 -16.12 12.19 8.50
C GLY A 192 -15.79 10.86 9.16
N LEU A 193 -14.71 10.23 8.73
CA LEU A 193 -14.30 8.90 9.18
C LEU A 193 -12.78 8.81 9.20
N GLN A 194 -12.23 8.27 10.30
CA GLN A 194 -10.81 8.06 10.50
C GLN A 194 -10.57 6.72 11.16
N ASP A 195 -9.53 5.99 10.76
CA ASP A 195 -9.09 4.80 11.47
C ASP A 195 -8.23 5.16 12.71
N CYS A 196 -8.11 4.24 13.63
CA CYS A 196 -7.18 4.34 14.74
C CYS A 196 -5.98 3.42 14.46
N GLY A 197 -5.03 3.93 13.70
CA GLY A 197 -3.77 3.27 13.38
C GLY A 197 -2.65 3.58 14.38
N ALA A 198 -1.50 4.00 13.87
CA ALA A 198 -0.34 4.39 14.68
C ALA A 198 -0.68 5.53 15.64
N ALA A 199 -0.17 5.44 16.87
CA ALA A 199 -0.48 6.36 17.98
C ALA A 199 -1.97 6.51 18.34
N GLY A 200 -2.83 5.64 17.84
CA GLY A 200 -4.22 5.44 18.27
C GLY A 200 -5.09 6.69 18.17
N LEU A 201 -5.80 7.01 19.27
CA LEU A 201 -6.69 8.18 19.31
C LEU A 201 -5.95 9.51 19.23
N SER A 202 -4.68 9.58 19.61
CA SER A 202 -3.92 10.83 19.58
C SER A 202 -3.67 11.32 18.15
N SER A 203 -3.29 10.44 17.23
CA SER A 203 -3.12 10.80 15.81
C SER A 203 -4.47 11.03 15.13
N SER A 204 -5.40 10.05 15.28
CA SER A 204 -6.71 10.13 14.62
C SER A 204 -7.46 11.43 14.93
N LEU A 205 -7.53 11.80 16.22
CA LEU A 205 -8.24 13.00 16.65
C LEU A 205 -7.49 14.30 16.28
N ALA A 206 -6.15 14.29 16.30
CA ALA A 206 -5.35 15.45 15.87
C ALA A 206 -5.53 15.71 14.36
N GLU A 207 -5.49 14.67 13.54
CA GLU A 207 -5.70 14.78 12.09
C GLU A 207 -7.12 15.23 11.76
N MET A 208 -8.12 14.68 12.44
CA MET A 208 -9.52 15.14 12.26
C MET A 208 -9.72 16.59 12.68
N ALA A 209 -9.02 17.07 13.70
CA ALA A 209 -9.08 18.45 14.18
C ALA A 209 -8.17 19.41 13.41
N ALA A 210 -7.35 18.93 12.48
CA ALA A 210 -6.52 19.79 11.64
C ALA A 210 -7.38 20.83 10.88
N ASN A 211 -6.77 21.95 10.51
CA ASN A 211 -7.44 23.06 9.81
C ASN A 211 -8.43 23.90 10.66
N GLY A 212 -8.22 24.00 11.96
CA GLY A 212 -8.88 24.98 12.83
C GLY A 212 -10.16 24.50 13.50
N ALA A 213 -10.56 23.25 13.28
CA ALA A 213 -11.54 22.61 14.15
C ALA A 213 -10.90 22.27 15.51
N GLY A 214 -11.74 22.05 16.53
CA GLY A 214 -11.32 21.52 17.82
C GLY A 214 -12.11 20.26 18.14
N VAL A 215 -11.59 19.48 19.08
CA VAL A 215 -12.30 18.30 19.58
C VAL A 215 -12.13 18.18 21.10
N ASP A 216 -13.25 17.86 21.77
CA ASP A 216 -13.27 17.49 23.18
C ASP A 216 -13.48 15.97 23.27
N VAL A 217 -12.54 15.25 23.85
CA VAL A 217 -12.63 13.79 24.02
C VAL A 217 -12.67 13.40 25.50
N ARG A 218 -13.53 12.44 25.86
CA ARG A 218 -13.73 11.94 27.22
C ARG A 218 -13.29 10.49 27.30
N LEU A 219 -12.11 10.26 27.88
CA LEU A 219 -11.48 8.93 27.91
C LEU A 219 -12.21 7.93 28.83
N ASP A 220 -12.90 8.44 29.84
CA ASP A 220 -13.76 7.60 30.71
C ASP A 220 -14.96 6.97 29.98
N ARG A 221 -15.22 7.38 28.72
CA ARG A 221 -16.24 6.79 27.83
C ARG A 221 -15.70 5.80 26.83
N VAL A 222 -14.38 5.72 26.68
CA VAL A 222 -13.76 4.76 25.75
C VAL A 222 -13.99 3.34 26.24
N PRO A 223 -14.51 2.42 25.40
CA PRO A 223 -14.67 1.02 25.79
C PRO A 223 -13.31 0.35 25.98
N LEU A 224 -13.01 -0.05 27.20
CA LEU A 224 -11.72 -0.62 27.58
C LEU A 224 -11.81 -2.14 27.73
N ARG A 225 -10.75 -2.85 27.28
CA ARG A 225 -10.55 -4.27 27.54
C ARG A 225 -9.99 -4.52 28.95
N GLU A 226 -9.10 -3.63 29.42
CA GLU A 226 -8.54 -3.64 30.76
C GLU A 226 -9.03 -2.39 31.52
N PRO A 227 -9.57 -2.54 32.75
CA PRO A 227 -10.24 -1.43 33.44
C PRO A 227 -9.30 -0.38 34.04
N ASP A 228 -8.01 -0.64 34.12
CA ASP A 228 -6.98 0.14 34.82
C ASP A 228 -6.00 0.86 33.87
N LEU A 229 -6.42 1.15 32.61
CA LEU A 229 -5.61 1.97 31.71
C LEU A 229 -5.55 3.42 32.20
N GLU A 230 -4.35 3.96 32.18
CA GLU A 230 -4.11 5.39 32.42
C GLU A 230 -4.55 6.23 31.20
N PRO A 231 -4.89 7.52 31.38
CA PRO A 231 -5.34 8.38 30.28
C PRO A 231 -4.40 8.40 29.07
N TRP A 232 -3.09 8.45 29.29
CA TRP A 232 -2.10 8.46 28.22
C TRP A 232 -2.04 7.12 27.49
N GLU A 233 -2.21 5.99 28.20
CA GLU A 233 -2.28 4.66 27.58
C GLU A 233 -3.49 4.55 26.63
N ILE A 234 -4.65 5.08 27.03
CA ILE A 234 -5.87 5.11 26.21
C ILE A 234 -5.66 5.92 24.93
N MET A 235 -4.98 7.07 25.05
CA MET A 235 -4.72 7.98 23.91
C MET A 235 -3.78 7.37 22.88
N ILE A 236 -2.70 6.71 23.30
CA ILE A 236 -1.67 6.18 22.40
C ILE A 236 -1.78 4.68 22.14
N SER A 237 -2.79 4.02 22.69
CA SER A 237 -3.04 2.61 22.39
C SER A 237 -3.26 2.41 20.90
N GLU A 238 -2.56 1.44 20.31
CA GLU A 238 -2.70 1.06 18.91
C GLU A 238 -3.53 -0.24 18.75
N SER A 239 -4.46 -0.51 19.70
CA SER A 239 -5.43 -1.61 19.52
C SER A 239 -6.11 -1.48 18.17
N GLN A 240 -6.04 -2.56 17.40
CA GLN A 240 -6.50 -2.59 16.02
C GLN A 240 -8.05 -2.63 15.93
N GLU A 241 -8.57 -2.57 14.73
CA GLU A 241 -10.01 -2.68 14.41
C GLU A 241 -10.87 -1.62 15.11
N ARG A 242 -10.40 -0.37 15.17
CA ARG A 242 -11.14 0.78 15.71
C ARG A 242 -11.23 1.91 14.69
N MET A 243 -12.38 2.59 14.67
CA MET A 243 -12.62 3.76 13.82
C MET A 243 -13.27 4.88 14.65
N VAL A 244 -12.98 6.13 14.29
CA VAL A 244 -13.65 7.33 14.81
C VAL A 244 -14.48 7.96 13.70
N ALA A 245 -15.77 8.19 13.98
CA ALA A 245 -16.69 8.86 13.06
C ALA A 245 -17.17 10.21 13.61
N VAL A 246 -17.34 11.19 12.73
CA VAL A 246 -18.09 12.41 13.01
C VAL A 246 -19.55 12.20 12.65
N VAL A 247 -20.45 12.34 13.61
CA VAL A 247 -21.87 12.00 13.46
C VAL A 247 -22.75 13.15 13.95
N ALA A 248 -23.75 13.53 13.17
CA ALA A 248 -24.76 14.49 13.62
C ALA A 248 -25.51 13.94 14.85
N PRO A 249 -25.76 14.74 15.91
CA PRO A 249 -26.32 14.23 17.17
C PRO A 249 -27.63 13.45 17.00
N ASN A 250 -28.48 13.84 16.08
CA ASN A 250 -29.75 13.16 15.77
C ASN A 250 -29.60 11.84 15.02
N ARG A 251 -28.40 11.51 14.51
CA ARG A 251 -28.11 10.25 13.78
C ARG A 251 -27.37 9.22 14.64
N VAL A 252 -26.90 9.59 15.84
CA VAL A 252 -26.12 8.69 16.72
C VAL A 252 -26.85 7.38 17.04
N ALA A 253 -28.18 7.45 17.25
CA ALA A 253 -28.96 6.23 17.54
C ALA A 253 -28.97 5.25 16.34
N GLU A 254 -28.99 5.75 15.12
CA GLU A 254 -28.93 4.91 13.92
C GLU A 254 -27.54 4.29 13.73
N VAL A 255 -26.48 5.07 13.95
CA VAL A 255 -25.09 4.54 13.94
C VAL A 255 -24.93 3.40 14.96
N ARG A 256 -25.43 3.63 16.19
CA ARG A 256 -25.39 2.59 17.22
C ARG A 256 -26.13 1.32 16.80
N ALA A 257 -27.33 1.45 16.22
CA ALA A 257 -28.12 0.32 15.76
C ALA A 257 -27.43 -0.48 14.64
N VAL A 258 -26.64 0.19 13.77
CA VAL A 258 -25.81 -0.50 12.77
C VAL A 258 -24.70 -1.30 13.47
N CYS A 259 -23.96 -0.68 14.39
CA CYS A 259 -22.88 -1.35 15.11
C CYS A 259 -23.38 -2.55 15.94
N GLU A 260 -24.52 -2.39 16.64
CA GLU A 260 -25.15 -3.46 17.45
C GLU A 260 -25.51 -4.69 16.62
N ARG A 261 -25.98 -4.52 15.39
CA ARG A 261 -26.27 -5.64 14.48
C ARG A 261 -25.03 -6.48 14.13
N TRP A 262 -23.86 -5.87 14.15
CA TRP A 262 -22.57 -6.50 13.87
C TRP A 262 -21.80 -6.83 15.14
N GLU A 263 -22.45 -6.70 16.31
CA GLU A 263 -21.89 -6.98 17.65
C GLU A 263 -20.60 -6.18 17.93
N LEU A 264 -20.49 -4.95 17.37
CA LEU A 264 -19.37 -4.06 17.62
C LEU A 264 -19.71 -3.02 18.70
N PRO A 265 -18.82 -2.79 19.69
CA PRO A 265 -18.89 -1.65 20.58
C PRO A 265 -19.03 -0.34 19.82
N CYS A 266 -19.88 0.56 20.33
CA CYS A 266 -20.12 1.88 19.73
C CYS A 266 -20.43 2.90 20.82
N THR A 267 -19.59 3.92 20.97
CA THR A 267 -19.71 4.89 22.05
C THR A 267 -19.40 6.30 21.58
N VAL A 268 -20.20 7.29 22.04
CA VAL A 268 -19.89 8.71 21.89
C VAL A 268 -18.78 9.06 22.88
N ILE A 269 -17.60 9.28 22.39
CA ILE A 269 -16.42 9.63 23.20
C ILE A 269 -16.17 11.13 23.31
N GLY A 270 -16.87 11.97 22.55
CA GLY A 270 -16.64 13.41 22.56
C GLY A 270 -17.48 14.16 21.55
N GLU A 271 -17.07 15.37 21.27
CA GLU A 271 -17.72 16.26 20.32
C GLU A 271 -16.75 17.17 19.57
N VAL A 272 -17.16 17.62 18.40
CA VAL A 272 -16.47 18.63 17.60
C VAL A 272 -16.74 20.01 18.18
N THR A 273 -15.67 20.82 18.29
CA THR A 273 -15.72 22.19 18.80
C THR A 273 -15.09 23.18 17.81
N ASP A 274 -15.09 24.46 18.14
CA ASP A 274 -14.51 25.53 17.33
C ASP A 274 -13.27 26.21 17.96
N HIS A 275 -12.76 25.68 19.07
CA HIS A 275 -11.63 26.29 19.78
C HIS A 275 -10.25 25.93 19.21
N GLY A 276 -10.13 25.03 18.22
CA GLY A 276 -8.87 24.68 17.56
C GLY A 276 -7.92 23.80 18.35
N GLU A 277 -8.36 23.21 19.46
CA GLU A 277 -7.56 22.36 20.34
C GLU A 277 -8.05 20.93 20.35
N LEU A 278 -7.16 19.99 20.56
CA LEU A 278 -7.46 18.66 21.08
C LEU A 278 -7.45 18.74 22.60
N ARG A 279 -8.64 18.69 23.23
CA ARG A 279 -8.78 18.65 24.68
C ARG A 279 -9.21 17.27 25.14
N VAL A 280 -8.50 16.79 26.12
CA VAL A 280 -8.67 15.43 26.66
C VAL A 280 -9.18 15.52 28.10
N PHE A 281 -10.32 14.87 28.36
CA PHE A 281 -10.94 14.83 29.68
C PHE A 281 -10.89 13.40 30.24
N PHE A 282 -10.67 13.29 31.53
CA PHE A 282 -10.80 12.05 32.27
C PHE A 282 -11.46 12.32 33.62
N ARG A 283 -12.62 11.70 33.89
CA ARG A 283 -13.42 11.94 35.11
C ARG A 283 -13.69 13.42 35.36
N ASP A 284 -14.12 14.14 34.34
CA ASP A 284 -14.43 15.58 34.35
C ASP A 284 -13.23 16.54 34.55
N GLU A 285 -12.01 16.03 34.67
CA GLU A 285 -10.79 16.85 34.67
C GLU A 285 -10.16 16.92 33.29
N ILE A 286 -9.61 18.09 32.93
CA ILE A 286 -8.80 18.23 31.71
C ILE A 286 -7.41 17.66 32.02
N VAL A 287 -7.08 16.54 31.40
CA VAL A 287 -5.78 15.86 31.55
C VAL A 287 -4.81 16.18 30.41
N GLY A 288 -5.28 16.83 29.36
CA GLY A 288 -4.47 17.32 28.25
C GLY A 288 -5.21 18.34 27.41
N ALA A 289 -4.48 19.34 26.91
CA ALA A 289 -4.99 20.32 25.96
C ALA A 289 -3.82 20.80 25.10
N ILE A 290 -3.97 20.70 23.79
CA ILE A 290 -2.94 21.11 22.83
C ILE A 290 -3.62 21.64 21.56
N PRO A 291 -3.14 22.74 20.96
CA PRO A 291 -3.59 23.13 19.63
C PRO A 291 -3.38 21.99 18.63
N ALA A 292 -4.43 21.58 17.95
CA ALA A 292 -4.37 20.44 17.02
C ALA A 292 -3.32 20.65 15.92
N GLY A 293 -3.14 21.89 15.46
CA GLY A 293 -2.11 22.23 14.47
C GLY A 293 -0.66 21.92 14.92
N LEU A 294 -0.37 21.92 16.21
CA LEU A 294 0.97 21.56 16.71
C LEU A 294 1.27 20.05 16.58
N LEU A 295 0.23 19.23 16.47
CA LEU A 295 0.37 17.79 16.25
C LEU A 295 0.34 17.41 14.75
N THR A 296 0.04 18.39 13.87
CA THR A 296 -0.09 18.19 12.43
C THR A 296 0.79 19.20 11.65
N ASP A 297 0.20 20.18 10.99
CA ASP A 297 0.88 21.08 10.05
C ASP A 297 1.89 22.03 10.68
N GLN A 298 1.73 22.36 11.97
CA GLN A 298 2.57 23.30 12.72
C GLN A 298 3.57 22.59 13.65
N CYS A 299 3.71 21.27 13.53
CA CYS A 299 4.73 20.55 14.29
C CYS A 299 6.13 21.08 13.92
N PRO A 300 7.08 21.10 14.87
CA PRO A 300 8.45 21.49 14.58
C PRO A 300 9.03 20.64 13.44
N ARG A 301 9.62 21.31 12.45
CA ARG A 301 10.32 20.65 11.34
C ARG A 301 11.81 20.86 11.52
N TYR A 302 12.55 19.79 11.39
CA TYR A 302 14.01 19.83 11.39
C TYR A 302 14.52 19.90 9.97
N GLU A 303 15.54 20.72 9.73
CA GLU A 303 16.30 20.64 8.48
C GLU A 303 17.20 19.40 8.56
N VAL A 304 17.00 18.47 7.64
CA VAL A 304 17.84 17.28 7.53
C VAL A 304 19.08 17.66 6.73
N GLU A 305 20.27 17.52 7.34
CA GLU A 305 21.52 17.67 6.63
C GLU A 305 21.62 16.61 5.52
N GLN A 306 22.21 17.00 4.38
CA GLN A 306 22.38 16.12 3.24
C GLN A 306 23.83 16.10 2.82
N THR A 307 24.43 14.91 2.81
CA THR A 307 25.80 14.70 2.36
C THR A 307 25.85 13.63 1.28
N ALA A 308 26.19 14.03 0.06
CA ALA A 308 26.40 13.09 -1.02
C ALA A 308 27.57 12.15 -0.71
N HIS A 309 27.36 10.88 -0.94
CA HIS A 309 28.41 9.86 -0.78
C HIS A 309 28.51 8.96 -2.02
N PRO A 310 29.67 8.30 -2.25
CA PRO A 310 29.80 7.36 -3.34
C PRO A 310 28.85 6.19 -3.15
N VAL A 311 28.04 5.91 -4.17
CA VAL A 311 27.19 4.73 -4.19
C VAL A 311 28.05 3.53 -4.58
N SER A 312 28.11 2.53 -3.72
CA SER A 312 28.76 1.27 -4.04
C SER A 312 27.84 0.40 -4.88
N VAL A 313 28.25 0.08 -6.10
CA VAL A 313 27.54 -0.94 -6.88
C VAL A 313 27.72 -2.28 -6.18
N ALA A 314 26.66 -2.81 -5.58
CA ALA A 314 26.69 -4.17 -5.04
C ALA A 314 26.88 -5.16 -6.20
N ALA A 315 27.67 -6.20 -5.97
CA ALA A 315 27.70 -7.32 -6.91
C ALA A 315 26.28 -7.92 -6.96
N VAL A 316 25.65 -7.85 -8.11
CA VAL A 316 24.34 -8.49 -8.33
C VAL A 316 24.52 -9.99 -8.09
N LYS A 317 23.92 -10.52 -7.02
CA LYS A 317 23.85 -11.98 -6.83
C LYS A 317 22.89 -12.54 -7.89
N PRO A 318 23.10 -13.80 -8.32
CA PRO A 318 22.12 -14.45 -9.20
C PRO A 318 20.72 -14.36 -8.56
N VAL A 319 19.74 -14.03 -9.37
CA VAL A 319 18.32 -14.08 -8.96
C VAL A 319 18.06 -15.49 -8.42
N ASN A 320 17.38 -15.58 -7.28
CA ASN A 320 16.92 -16.88 -6.80
C ASN A 320 15.81 -17.34 -7.75
N ASP A 321 16.13 -18.27 -8.66
CA ASP A 321 15.24 -18.78 -9.70
C ASP A 321 14.13 -19.70 -9.14
N GLU A 322 14.04 -19.88 -7.81
CA GLU A 322 12.95 -20.67 -7.24
C GLU A 322 11.60 -19.99 -7.48
N PRO A 323 10.62 -20.73 -8.04
CA PRO A 323 9.30 -20.19 -8.26
C PRO A 323 8.67 -19.70 -6.96
N LYS A 324 8.29 -18.42 -6.92
CA LYS A 324 7.63 -17.79 -5.76
C LYS A 324 6.11 -18.11 -5.71
N THR A 325 5.66 -19.05 -6.52
CA THR A 325 4.27 -19.54 -6.60
C THR A 325 3.69 -19.89 -5.23
N TRP A 326 4.51 -20.49 -4.35
CA TRP A 326 4.11 -20.82 -2.99
C TRP A 326 3.56 -19.59 -2.21
N VAL A 327 4.07 -18.39 -2.44
CA VAL A 327 3.65 -17.17 -1.74
C VAL A 327 2.17 -16.90 -2.01
N PHE A 328 1.80 -16.75 -3.27
CA PHE A 328 0.43 -16.41 -3.64
C PHE A 328 -0.54 -17.60 -3.57
N GLU A 329 -0.06 -18.85 -3.48
CA GLU A 329 -0.90 -20.00 -3.17
C GLU A 329 -1.46 -19.98 -1.74
N GLN A 330 -0.87 -19.17 -0.83
CA GLN A 330 -1.38 -18.96 0.53
C GLN A 330 -2.57 -17.98 0.55
N TYR A 331 -2.79 -17.25 -0.52
CA TYR A 331 -3.76 -16.16 -0.61
C TYR A 331 -4.99 -16.57 -1.43
N ASP A 332 -6.17 -16.18 -0.97
CA ASP A 332 -7.34 -16.15 -1.85
C ASP A 332 -7.20 -14.95 -2.80
N HIS A 333 -7.03 -15.24 -4.08
CA HIS A 333 -6.93 -14.23 -5.13
C HIS A 333 -8.17 -14.20 -6.03
N LEU A 334 -9.25 -14.91 -5.67
CA LEU A 334 -10.48 -15.03 -6.48
C LEU A 334 -11.74 -14.53 -5.78
N VAL A 335 -11.72 -14.34 -4.47
CA VAL A 335 -12.88 -13.85 -3.72
C VAL A 335 -13.38 -12.51 -4.30
N GLY A 336 -14.69 -12.33 -4.34
CA GLY A 336 -15.32 -11.19 -5.01
C GLY A 336 -15.47 -11.34 -6.53
N SER A 337 -14.90 -12.39 -7.16
CA SER A 337 -15.08 -12.78 -8.58
C SER A 337 -14.71 -11.68 -9.59
N ARG A 338 -13.78 -10.78 -9.23
CA ARG A 338 -13.29 -9.70 -10.11
C ARG A 338 -11.99 -10.05 -10.81
N THR A 339 -11.20 -10.97 -10.30
CA THR A 339 -9.87 -11.31 -10.81
C THR A 339 -9.94 -11.97 -12.19
N VAL A 340 -9.38 -11.30 -13.18
CA VAL A 340 -9.27 -11.77 -14.57
C VAL A 340 -7.89 -12.40 -14.79
N ARG A 341 -6.83 -11.74 -14.33
CA ARG A 341 -5.46 -12.24 -14.35
C ARG A 341 -5.00 -12.46 -12.91
N ARG A 342 -4.61 -13.70 -12.61
CA ARG A 342 -4.14 -14.14 -11.29
C ARG A 342 -2.70 -13.68 -11.03
N PRO A 343 -2.19 -13.79 -9.78
CA PRO A 343 -0.76 -13.62 -9.48
C PRO A 343 0.13 -14.51 -10.35
N GLY A 344 1.39 -14.09 -10.52
CA GLY A 344 2.39 -14.79 -11.34
C GLY A 344 2.56 -14.22 -12.74
N PHE A 345 2.07 -13.02 -13.00
CA PHE A 345 2.28 -12.19 -14.20
C PHE A 345 2.77 -10.80 -13.77
N ASP A 346 3.16 -9.96 -14.71
CA ASP A 346 3.67 -8.61 -14.45
C ASP A 346 2.70 -7.77 -13.60
N ALA A 347 1.42 -7.82 -13.89
CA ALA A 347 0.40 -7.13 -13.10
C ALA A 347 -0.88 -7.94 -13.01
N ALA A 348 -1.60 -7.79 -11.90
CA ALA A 348 -2.95 -8.30 -11.76
C ALA A 348 -3.95 -7.52 -12.62
N VAL A 349 -5.01 -8.20 -13.08
CA VAL A 349 -6.12 -7.53 -13.78
C VAL A 349 -7.43 -7.90 -13.11
N LEU A 350 -8.18 -6.87 -12.69
CA LEU A 350 -9.51 -7.02 -12.10
C LEU A 350 -10.57 -6.39 -12.99
N ARG A 351 -11.75 -6.98 -13.07
CA ARG A 351 -12.92 -6.40 -13.72
C ARG A 351 -13.61 -5.39 -12.81
N ILE A 352 -13.87 -4.19 -13.30
CA ILE A 352 -14.67 -3.19 -12.60
C ILE A 352 -16.14 -3.34 -12.95
N ASP A 353 -16.45 -3.21 -14.23
CA ASP A 353 -17.79 -3.34 -14.81
C ASP A 353 -17.70 -3.81 -16.27
N GLY A 354 -18.75 -4.42 -16.82
CA GLY A 354 -18.80 -4.86 -18.19
C GLY A 354 -17.50 -5.54 -18.67
N THR A 355 -16.77 -4.90 -19.58
CA THR A 355 -15.44 -5.31 -20.06
C THR A 355 -14.30 -4.44 -19.50
N ARG A 356 -14.61 -3.37 -18.78
CA ARG A 356 -13.63 -2.44 -18.23
C ARG A 356 -12.96 -3.04 -16.98
N GLY A 357 -11.68 -2.80 -16.81
CA GLY A 357 -10.92 -3.31 -15.67
C GLY A 357 -9.81 -2.39 -15.17
N LEU A 358 -9.15 -2.86 -14.11
CA LEU A 358 -7.94 -2.27 -13.54
C LEU A 358 -6.78 -3.24 -13.71
N ALA A 359 -5.62 -2.72 -14.11
CA ALA A 359 -4.34 -3.38 -13.95
C ALA A 359 -3.65 -2.78 -12.72
N LEU A 360 -3.07 -3.63 -11.88
CA LEU A 360 -2.47 -3.27 -10.59
C LEU A 360 -1.11 -3.93 -10.46
N SER A 361 -0.10 -3.14 -10.12
CA SER A 361 1.24 -3.63 -9.77
C SER A 361 1.75 -2.97 -8.48
N LEU A 362 2.73 -3.59 -7.85
CA LEU A 362 3.44 -3.08 -6.68
C LEU A 362 4.87 -3.59 -6.76
N ASP A 363 5.82 -2.70 -7.05
CA ASP A 363 7.18 -3.04 -7.41
C ASP A 363 8.18 -2.12 -6.71
N GLY A 364 9.36 -2.63 -6.42
CA GLY A 364 10.46 -1.85 -5.89
C GLY A 364 11.62 -1.70 -6.88
N PRO A 365 12.78 -1.20 -6.43
CA PRO A 365 13.96 -1.08 -7.29
C PRO A 365 14.49 -2.47 -7.67
N PRO A 366 15.14 -2.60 -8.84
CA PRO A 366 15.78 -3.83 -9.29
C PRO A 366 16.78 -4.37 -8.26
N LEU A 367 16.94 -5.68 -8.24
CA LEU A 367 17.86 -6.36 -7.31
C LEU A 367 19.29 -5.81 -7.45
N GLY A 368 19.86 -5.38 -6.33
CA GLY A 368 21.21 -4.83 -6.28
C GLY A 368 21.33 -3.35 -6.66
N GLU A 369 20.27 -2.66 -7.03
CA GLU A 369 20.29 -1.21 -7.20
C GLU A 369 20.62 -0.52 -5.87
N ARG A 370 21.55 0.42 -5.90
CA ARG A 370 22.03 1.16 -4.73
C ARG A 370 22.05 2.67 -4.96
N ASP A 371 21.95 3.12 -6.22
CA ASP A 371 21.80 4.53 -6.53
C ASP A 371 20.39 4.98 -6.16
N PRO A 372 20.22 5.90 -5.21
CA PRO A 372 18.89 6.27 -4.72
C PRO A 372 18.02 6.93 -5.79
N TYR A 373 18.59 7.72 -6.69
CA TYR A 373 17.83 8.31 -7.79
C TYR A 373 17.34 7.22 -8.75
N ARG A 374 18.24 6.30 -9.14
CA ARG A 374 17.89 5.17 -10.00
C ARG A 374 16.87 4.25 -9.33
N ALA A 375 17.01 4.00 -8.03
CA ALA A 375 16.04 3.21 -7.28
C ALA A 375 14.61 3.79 -7.37
N GLY A 376 14.47 5.11 -7.17
CA GLY A 376 13.18 5.79 -7.33
C GLY A 376 12.65 5.77 -8.75
N TRP A 377 13.50 6.15 -9.72
CA TRP A 377 13.12 6.19 -11.13
C TRP A 377 12.72 4.81 -11.66
N SER A 378 13.51 3.78 -11.37
CA SER A 378 13.28 2.42 -11.86
C SER A 378 12.01 1.81 -11.28
N ALA A 379 11.75 1.97 -9.97
CA ALA A 379 10.53 1.43 -9.35
C ALA A 379 9.25 2.03 -9.95
N VAL A 380 9.25 3.33 -10.33
CA VAL A 380 8.13 3.95 -11.05
C VAL A 380 7.98 3.36 -12.45
N MET A 381 9.09 3.24 -13.19
CA MET A 381 9.04 2.73 -14.57
C MET A 381 8.65 1.26 -14.62
N GLU A 382 9.15 0.45 -13.70
CA GLU A 382 8.80 -0.97 -13.53
C GLU A 382 7.31 -1.14 -13.29
N SER A 383 6.77 -0.49 -12.25
CA SER A 383 5.35 -0.61 -11.93
C SER A 383 4.44 -0.11 -13.07
N ALA A 384 4.84 0.95 -13.77
CA ALA A 384 4.08 1.44 -14.93
C ALA A 384 4.19 0.50 -16.15
N MET A 385 5.35 -0.14 -16.36
CA MET A 385 5.57 -1.11 -17.43
C MET A 385 4.76 -2.38 -17.20
N ASN A 386 4.77 -2.91 -15.98
CA ASN A 386 3.97 -4.06 -15.57
C ASN A 386 2.47 -3.84 -15.85
N VAL A 387 1.96 -2.66 -15.49
CA VAL A 387 0.60 -2.25 -15.84
C VAL A 387 0.38 -2.18 -17.35
N ALA A 388 1.34 -1.66 -18.12
CA ALA A 388 1.24 -1.57 -19.58
C ALA A 388 1.26 -2.95 -20.26
N CYS A 389 2.11 -3.87 -19.81
CA CYS A 389 2.17 -5.27 -20.27
C CYS A 389 0.86 -6.02 -19.98
N ALA A 390 0.14 -5.63 -18.93
CA ALA A 390 -1.19 -6.14 -18.63
C ALA A 390 -2.32 -5.49 -19.46
N GLY A 391 -1.99 -4.59 -20.40
CA GLY A 391 -2.96 -3.88 -21.23
C GLY A 391 -3.61 -2.67 -20.56
N GLY A 392 -3.09 -2.25 -19.41
CA GLY A 392 -3.56 -1.11 -18.65
C GLY A 392 -2.85 0.20 -19.05
N LYS A 393 -3.62 1.29 -19.13
CA LYS A 393 -3.05 2.63 -19.21
C LYS A 393 -2.72 3.11 -17.81
N PRO A 394 -1.43 3.30 -17.42
CA PRO A 394 -1.08 3.87 -16.13
C PRO A 394 -1.82 5.19 -15.86
N ARG A 395 -2.35 5.37 -14.66
CA ARG A 395 -3.20 6.52 -14.29
C ARG A 395 -2.70 7.28 -13.08
N ALA A 396 -2.18 6.58 -12.09
CA ALA A 396 -1.64 7.19 -10.87
C ALA A 396 -0.79 6.19 -10.09
N LEU A 397 0.01 6.74 -9.17
CA LEU A 397 0.96 6.04 -8.33
C LEU A 397 0.64 6.24 -6.85
N THR A 398 1.07 5.30 -6.04
CA THR A 398 1.25 5.41 -4.59
C THR A 398 2.65 4.93 -4.25
N ASP A 399 3.31 5.55 -3.26
CA ASP A 399 4.67 5.19 -2.89
C ASP A 399 4.80 4.77 -1.42
N CYS A 400 5.76 3.91 -1.13
CA CYS A 400 6.21 3.58 0.21
C CYS A 400 7.73 3.73 0.26
N LEU A 401 8.19 4.76 0.96
CA LEU A 401 9.61 5.11 1.04
C LEU A 401 10.25 4.42 2.23
N ASN A 402 11.05 3.36 1.99
CA ASN A 402 11.73 2.59 3.03
C ASN A 402 13.22 2.96 3.08
N PHE A 403 13.65 3.61 4.17
CA PHE A 403 15.00 4.12 4.36
C PHE A 403 15.48 3.91 5.80
N GLY A 404 16.80 4.00 6.02
CA GLY A 404 17.40 4.03 7.34
C GLY A 404 17.08 5.31 8.13
N ASN A 405 17.90 5.63 9.12
CA ASN A 405 17.74 6.84 9.95
C ASN A 405 18.05 8.11 9.15
N PRO A 406 17.07 8.98 8.85
CA PRO A 406 17.24 10.18 8.05
C PRO A 406 18.01 11.30 8.78
N GLU A 407 18.24 11.20 10.10
CA GLU A 407 19.10 12.13 10.86
C GLU A 407 20.58 11.96 10.49
N ARG A 408 20.93 10.86 9.86
CA ARG A 408 22.24 10.66 9.23
C ARG A 408 22.23 11.36 7.87
N ALA A 409 23.18 12.26 7.67
CA ALA A 409 23.23 13.14 6.49
C ALA A 409 23.29 12.39 5.16
N GLU A 410 23.93 11.20 5.13
CA GLU A 410 23.97 10.33 3.97
C GLU A 410 22.58 9.77 3.64
N ILE A 411 21.84 9.29 4.65
CA ILE A 411 20.48 8.73 4.47
C ILE A 411 19.49 9.84 4.10
N GLY A 412 19.63 11.03 4.70
CA GLY A 412 18.86 12.20 4.30
C GLY A 412 19.05 12.56 2.82
N TRP A 413 20.30 12.45 2.31
CA TRP A 413 20.61 12.65 0.90
C TRP A 413 20.01 11.53 0.03
N GLU A 414 20.12 10.26 0.44
CA GLU A 414 19.53 9.13 -0.28
C GLU A 414 18.01 9.28 -0.45
N LEU A 415 17.32 9.64 0.64
CA LEU A 415 15.87 9.88 0.61
C LEU A 415 15.50 10.99 -0.37
N ALA A 416 16.20 12.14 -0.31
CA ALA A 416 15.96 13.25 -1.22
C ALA A 416 16.19 12.86 -2.69
N ARG A 417 17.27 12.13 -2.97
CA ARG A 417 17.60 11.69 -4.33
C ARG A 417 16.60 10.66 -4.88
N ALA A 418 16.11 9.76 -4.03
CA ALA A 418 15.07 8.81 -4.45
C ALA A 418 13.76 9.53 -4.80
N ILE A 419 13.38 10.54 -4.01
CA ILE A 419 12.21 11.38 -4.31
C ILE A 419 12.39 12.12 -5.64
N ASP A 420 13.58 12.66 -5.93
CA ASP A 420 13.88 13.27 -7.24
C ASP A 420 13.66 12.26 -8.39
N GLY A 421 14.15 11.02 -8.23
CA GLY A 421 13.98 9.96 -9.22
C GLY A 421 12.51 9.60 -9.46
N ILE A 422 11.72 9.46 -8.38
CA ILE A 422 10.28 9.22 -8.47
C ILE A 422 9.57 10.37 -9.18
N ALA A 423 9.90 11.61 -8.80
CA ALA A 423 9.27 12.80 -9.36
C ALA A 423 9.55 12.92 -10.86
N ASP A 424 10.80 12.72 -11.29
CA ASP A 424 11.20 12.79 -12.70
C ASP A 424 10.50 11.70 -13.53
N ALA A 425 10.46 10.46 -13.04
CA ALA A 425 9.78 9.36 -13.70
C ALA A 425 8.25 9.57 -13.79
N ALA A 426 7.61 10.02 -12.71
CA ALA A 426 6.18 10.34 -12.70
C ALA A 426 5.83 11.49 -13.65
N ASN A 427 6.66 12.53 -13.69
CA ASN A 427 6.52 13.64 -14.63
C ASN A 427 6.73 13.19 -16.09
N GLU A 428 7.71 12.34 -16.36
CA GLU A 428 7.95 11.76 -17.68
C GLU A 428 6.76 10.94 -18.18
N LEU A 429 6.14 10.15 -17.29
CA LEU A 429 4.91 9.40 -17.57
C LEU A 429 3.68 10.31 -17.68
N GLY A 430 3.68 11.45 -17.01
CA GLY A 430 2.54 12.36 -16.90
C GLY A 430 1.44 11.84 -15.98
N ILE A 431 1.81 11.10 -14.92
CA ILE A 431 0.88 10.53 -13.93
C ILE A 431 1.22 11.01 -12.52
N PRO A 432 0.22 11.29 -11.64
CA PRO A 432 0.47 11.77 -10.30
C PRO A 432 0.78 10.65 -9.31
N VAL A 433 1.61 10.96 -8.29
CA VAL A 433 1.62 10.25 -7.01
C VAL A 433 0.48 10.83 -6.16
N VAL A 434 -0.48 10.01 -5.74
CA VAL A 434 -1.72 10.48 -5.09
C VAL A 434 -1.81 10.13 -3.62
N SER A 435 -0.99 9.22 -3.15
CA SER A 435 -0.88 8.79 -1.76
C SER A 435 0.48 8.15 -1.52
N GLY A 436 0.81 7.90 -0.27
CA GLY A 436 2.03 7.20 0.07
C GLY A 436 2.22 7.05 1.57
N ASN A 437 3.35 6.47 1.93
CA ASN A 437 3.82 6.25 3.29
C ASN A 437 5.34 6.41 3.33
N VAL A 438 5.86 6.83 4.48
CA VAL A 438 7.30 6.91 4.73
C VAL A 438 7.64 6.01 5.91
N SER A 439 8.55 5.05 5.71
CA SER A 439 9.10 4.18 6.72
C SER A 439 10.59 4.49 6.90
N LEU A 440 10.93 5.03 8.03
CA LEU A 440 12.29 5.45 8.38
C LEU A 440 12.86 4.57 9.49
N TYR A 441 14.15 4.73 9.79
CA TYR A 441 14.86 3.91 10.79
C TYR A 441 14.86 2.40 10.48
N ASN A 442 14.75 2.01 9.20
CA ASN A 442 14.92 0.63 8.80
C ASN A 442 16.41 0.27 8.85
N GLU A 443 16.89 0.04 10.06
CA GLU A 443 18.27 -0.30 10.35
C GLU A 443 18.38 -1.22 11.57
N THR A 444 19.42 -2.03 11.61
CA THR A 444 19.70 -2.96 12.72
C THR A 444 21.18 -2.92 13.06
N GLY A 445 21.50 -2.58 14.30
CA GLY A 445 22.89 -2.42 14.75
C GLY A 445 23.64 -1.30 14.00
N GLY A 446 22.94 -0.22 13.60
CA GLY A 446 23.48 0.88 12.85
C GLY A 446 23.71 0.62 11.35
N LEU A 447 23.29 -0.54 10.84
CA LEU A 447 23.35 -0.87 9.41
C LEU A 447 21.98 -0.64 8.77
N PRO A 448 21.85 0.38 7.89
CA PRO A 448 20.60 0.66 7.20
C PRO A 448 20.36 -0.32 6.06
N ILE A 449 19.09 -0.49 5.68
CA ILE A 449 18.73 -1.10 4.41
C ILE A 449 19.18 -0.20 3.23
N PRO A 450 19.33 -0.74 2.01
CA PRO A 450 19.51 0.10 0.83
C PRO A 450 18.28 0.98 0.57
N PRO A 451 18.44 2.08 -0.20
CA PRO A 451 17.30 2.88 -0.66
C PRO A 451 16.24 2.00 -1.34
N THR A 452 15.06 1.88 -0.73
CA THR A 452 14.03 0.95 -1.21
C THR A 452 12.67 1.64 -1.29
N PRO A 453 12.46 2.53 -2.27
CA PRO A 453 11.11 2.98 -2.60
C PRO A 453 10.32 1.84 -3.25
N VAL A 454 9.10 1.60 -2.78
CA VAL A 454 8.16 0.62 -3.34
C VAL A 454 6.97 1.38 -3.92
N LEU A 455 6.68 1.19 -5.19
CA LEU A 455 5.71 1.94 -5.96
C LEU A 455 4.53 1.06 -6.38
N GLY A 456 3.32 1.48 -6.03
CA GLY A 456 2.10 0.88 -6.57
C GLY A 456 1.60 1.69 -7.77
N CYS A 457 1.33 1.03 -8.89
CA CYS A 457 0.73 1.65 -10.07
C CYS A 457 -0.67 1.08 -10.33
N VAL A 458 -1.59 1.99 -10.63
CA VAL A 458 -2.95 1.64 -11.05
C VAL A 458 -3.18 2.11 -12.46
N GLY A 459 -3.65 1.20 -13.34
CA GLY A 459 -3.97 1.50 -14.73
C GLY A 459 -5.37 1.06 -15.14
N LEU A 460 -5.95 1.79 -16.08
CA LEU A 460 -7.27 1.47 -16.64
C LEU A 460 -7.13 0.53 -17.84
N VAL A 461 -7.77 -0.63 -17.77
CA VAL A 461 -7.88 -1.60 -18.86
C VAL A 461 -9.20 -1.39 -19.58
N PRO A 462 -9.20 -0.99 -20.88
CA PRO A 462 -10.42 -0.72 -21.59
C PRO A 462 -11.26 -1.99 -21.88
N ASP A 463 -10.61 -3.13 -22.08
CA ASP A 463 -11.28 -4.41 -22.34
C ASP A 463 -10.47 -5.57 -21.76
N VAL A 464 -10.93 -6.11 -20.65
CA VAL A 464 -10.28 -7.25 -19.98
C VAL A 464 -10.34 -8.56 -20.75
N THR A 465 -11.11 -8.64 -21.82
CA THR A 465 -11.18 -9.83 -22.69
C THR A 465 -10.09 -9.84 -23.76
N ARG A 466 -9.34 -8.72 -23.89
CA ARG A 466 -8.33 -8.50 -24.93
C ARG A 466 -6.97 -8.09 -24.37
N ILE A 467 -6.66 -8.55 -23.15
CA ILE A 467 -5.35 -8.29 -22.52
C ILE A 467 -4.28 -9.24 -23.07
N PRO A 468 -3.02 -8.79 -23.23
CA PRO A 468 -1.90 -9.67 -23.56
C PRO A 468 -1.72 -10.71 -22.45
N SER A 469 -1.67 -12.00 -22.77
CA SER A 469 -1.63 -13.04 -21.74
C SER A 469 -0.70 -14.20 -22.06
N ARG A 470 -0.67 -14.63 -23.31
CA ARG A 470 0.08 -15.79 -23.73
C ARG A 470 0.33 -15.74 -25.24
N TRP A 471 1.48 -16.17 -25.68
CA TRP A 471 1.72 -16.37 -27.10
C TRP A 471 0.94 -17.58 -27.68
N ARG A 472 0.81 -17.62 -28.99
CA ARG A 472 0.08 -18.62 -29.74
C ARG A 472 1.00 -19.25 -30.76
N ARG A 473 0.63 -20.41 -31.29
CA ARG A 473 1.37 -21.01 -32.41
C ARG A 473 1.45 -20.04 -33.59
N ASP A 474 2.59 -20.02 -34.22
CA ASP A 474 2.95 -19.14 -35.33
C ASP A 474 3.07 -17.63 -34.96
N ASP A 475 2.88 -17.25 -33.71
CA ASP A 475 3.16 -15.86 -33.30
C ASP A 475 4.63 -15.54 -33.49
N ARG A 476 4.87 -14.36 -33.99
CA ARG A 476 6.19 -13.75 -34.09
C ARG A 476 6.55 -13.13 -32.73
N VAL A 477 7.72 -13.48 -32.19
CA VAL A 477 8.21 -12.99 -30.90
C VAL A 477 9.35 -12.00 -31.12
N VAL A 478 9.23 -10.83 -30.53
CA VAL A 478 10.23 -9.77 -30.64
C VAL A 478 10.51 -9.14 -29.27
N LEU A 479 11.73 -8.62 -29.11
CA LEU A 479 12.11 -7.70 -28.04
C LEU A 479 11.96 -6.26 -28.53
N LEU A 480 11.12 -5.48 -27.86
CA LEU A 480 11.10 -4.02 -27.97
C LEU A 480 12.16 -3.48 -27.04
N ARG A 481 13.35 -3.14 -27.57
CA ARG A 481 14.47 -2.69 -26.74
C ARG A 481 14.30 -1.23 -26.37
N GLY A 482 14.55 -0.90 -25.11
CA GLY A 482 14.50 0.45 -24.56
C GLY A 482 14.00 0.51 -23.11
N GLU A 483 13.96 1.70 -22.58
CA GLU A 483 13.50 2.02 -21.22
C GLU A 483 12.64 3.30 -21.25
N GLY A 484 11.95 3.57 -20.14
CA GLY A 484 11.28 4.84 -19.87
C GLY A 484 9.90 4.99 -20.46
N ALA A 485 9.32 6.16 -20.25
CA ALA A 485 7.91 6.43 -20.51
C ALA A 485 7.48 6.30 -21.98
N ALA A 486 8.40 6.44 -22.92
CA ALA A 486 8.10 6.26 -24.34
C ALA A 486 7.73 4.80 -24.63
N LEU A 487 8.50 3.85 -24.08
CA LEU A 487 8.22 2.41 -24.23
C LEU A 487 6.93 2.02 -23.50
N VAL A 488 6.72 2.50 -22.26
CA VAL A 488 5.46 2.28 -21.51
C VAL A 488 4.26 2.72 -22.35
N ARG A 489 4.30 3.93 -22.91
CA ARG A 489 3.22 4.45 -23.78
C ARG A 489 3.04 3.63 -25.04
N PHE A 490 4.11 3.15 -25.64
CA PHE A 490 4.03 2.31 -26.84
C PHE A 490 3.40 0.96 -26.54
N VAL A 491 3.82 0.31 -25.45
CA VAL A 491 3.32 -1.02 -25.04
C VAL A 491 1.82 -0.97 -24.77
N TRP A 492 1.34 -0.11 -23.86
CA TRP A 492 -0.10 -0.05 -23.57
C TRP A 492 -0.92 0.40 -24.79
N GLY A 493 -0.40 1.31 -25.61
CA GLY A 493 -1.06 1.81 -26.82
C GLY A 493 -1.27 0.73 -27.89
N ASN A 494 -0.44 -0.31 -27.90
CA ASN A 494 -0.50 -1.43 -28.81
C ASN A 494 -0.95 -2.74 -28.14
N ALA A 495 -1.25 -2.74 -26.84
CA ALA A 495 -1.51 -3.94 -26.05
C ALA A 495 -2.58 -4.87 -26.66
N GLN A 496 -3.63 -4.33 -27.27
CA GLN A 496 -4.68 -5.14 -27.93
C GLN A 496 -4.23 -5.89 -29.21
N ARG A 497 -3.04 -5.56 -29.73
CA ARG A 497 -2.42 -6.24 -30.89
C ARG A 497 -1.52 -7.38 -30.44
N PHE A 498 -1.11 -7.38 -29.17
CA PHE A 498 -0.22 -8.39 -28.62
C PHE A 498 -1.03 -9.57 -28.08
N SER A 499 -0.59 -10.77 -28.37
CA SER A 499 -1.06 -11.98 -27.71
C SER A 499 -0.40 -12.15 -26.34
N LEU A 500 0.88 -11.71 -26.23
CA LEU A 500 1.67 -11.62 -25.00
C LEU A 500 2.43 -10.31 -24.98
N ALA A 501 2.57 -9.69 -23.81
CA ALA A 501 3.55 -8.67 -23.49
C ALA A 501 4.10 -8.98 -22.10
N HIS A 502 5.42 -8.93 -21.95
CA HIS A 502 6.13 -9.23 -20.71
C HIS A 502 7.41 -8.39 -20.66
N ASP A 503 7.62 -7.70 -19.56
CA ASP A 503 8.82 -6.88 -19.39
C ASP A 503 10.07 -7.75 -19.16
N VAL A 504 11.22 -7.14 -19.38
CA VAL A 504 12.52 -7.76 -19.12
C VAL A 504 13.14 -7.07 -17.92
N SER A 505 12.94 -7.66 -16.73
CA SER A 505 13.44 -7.15 -15.47
C SER A 505 14.51 -8.06 -14.84
N ASP A 506 14.48 -8.27 -13.54
CA ASP A 506 15.42 -9.15 -12.82
C ASP A 506 15.43 -10.56 -13.43
N GLY A 507 16.62 -11.10 -13.71
CA GLY A 507 16.79 -12.37 -14.43
C GLY A 507 16.97 -12.22 -15.95
N GLY A 508 16.65 -11.05 -16.50
CA GLY A 508 16.85 -10.71 -17.90
C GLY A 508 15.99 -11.51 -18.87
N ILE A 509 16.32 -11.39 -20.16
CA ILE A 509 15.49 -11.95 -21.24
C ILE A 509 15.31 -13.47 -21.18
N ALA A 510 16.29 -14.20 -20.65
CA ALA A 510 16.20 -15.66 -20.57
C ALA A 510 15.04 -16.07 -19.63
N LEU A 511 14.97 -15.45 -18.45
CA LEU A 511 13.89 -15.69 -17.50
C LEU A 511 12.54 -15.23 -18.06
N ALA A 512 12.48 -14.06 -18.68
CA ALA A 512 11.26 -13.55 -19.29
C ALA A 512 10.69 -14.48 -20.37
N LEU A 513 11.55 -15.12 -21.17
CA LEU A 513 11.12 -16.10 -22.18
C LEU A 513 10.65 -17.43 -21.56
N GLU A 514 11.30 -17.89 -20.48
CA GLU A 514 10.88 -19.07 -19.74
C GLU A 514 9.51 -18.86 -19.07
N GLU A 515 9.29 -17.71 -18.45
CA GLU A 515 7.99 -17.35 -17.87
C GLU A 515 6.90 -17.23 -18.94
N ALA A 516 7.19 -16.58 -20.06
CA ALA A 516 6.27 -16.49 -21.20
C ALA A 516 5.88 -17.88 -21.77
N ALA A 517 6.85 -18.81 -21.84
CA ALA A 517 6.58 -20.20 -22.25
C ALA A 517 5.68 -20.91 -21.22
N ALA A 518 5.99 -20.74 -19.92
CA ALA A 518 5.20 -21.32 -18.83
C ALA A 518 3.75 -20.80 -18.82
N TRP A 519 3.56 -19.47 -18.97
CA TRP A 519 2.22 -18.87 -19.06
C TRP A 519 1.40 -19.36 -20.25
N SER A 520 2.10 -19.62 -21.36
CA SER A 520 1.47 -20.02 -22.62
C SER A 520 1.24 -21.53 -22.74
N GLY A 521 2.01 -22.33 -21.99
CA GLY A 521 2.05 -23.79 -22.13
C GLY A 521 2.56 -24.24 -23.51
N LEU A 522 3.40 -23.41 -24.14
CA LEU A 522 3.99 -23.63 -25.45
C LEU A 522 5.47 -23.23 -25.41
N ASP A 523 6.35 -24.17 -25.71
CA ASP A 523 7.77 -23.91 -25.91
C ASP A 523 8.03 -23.30 -27.29
N ALA A 524 9.09 -22.51 -27.38
CA ALA A 524 9.58 -21.91 -28.62
C ALA A 524 11.10 -21.92 -28.66
N GLU A 525 11.69 -22.18 -29.83
CA GLU A 525 13.13 -22.03 -30.07
C GLU A 525 13.42 -20.58 -30.47
N LEU A 526 13.82 -19.75 -29.50
CA LEU A 526 14.03 -18.33 -29.67
C LEU A 526 15.51 -17.97 -29.52
N THR A 527 15.92 -16.93 -30.26
CA THR A 527 17.26 -16.36 -30.14
C THR A 527 17.29 -15.38 -28.95
N LEU A 528 18.26 -15.56 -28.06
CA LEU A 528 18.47 -14.61 -26.97
C LEU A 528 19.04 -13.29 -27.50
N ALA A 529 18.59 -12.18 -26.96
CA ALA A 529 19.10 -10.84 -27.21
C ALA A 529 19.47 -10.18 -25.89
N ASP A 530 20.30 -9.15 -25.93
CA ASP A 530 20.69 -8.42 -24.72
C ASP A 530 19.96 -7.07 -24.63
N GLY A 531 19.79 -6.58 -23.41
CA GLY A 531 19.30 -5.24 -23.08
C GLY A 531 17.91 -5.22 -22.46
N PRO A 532 17.57 -4.10 -21.80
CA PRO A 532 16.25 -3.91 -21.21
C PRO A 532 15.19 -3.75 -22.30
N GLY A 533 13.95 -4.05 -21.97
CA GLY A 533 12.83 -3.89 -22.89
C GLY A 533 11.61 -4.72 -22.53
N VAL A 534 10.79 -4.99 -23.55
CA VAL A 534 9.56 -5.77 -23.41
C VAL A 534 9.52 -6.85 -24.49
N VAL A 535 9.35 -8.09 -24.09
CA VAL A 535 9.06 -9.21 -24.99
C VAL A 535 7.59 -9.12 -25.38
N VAL A 536 7.31 -9.06 -26.68
CA VAL A 536 5.94 -9.10 -27.18
C VAL A 536 5.78 -10.20 -28.23
N ALA A 537 4.61 -10.83 -28.23
CA ALA A 537 4.20 -11.78 -29.27
C ALA A 537 3.00 -11.22 -30.04
N LEU A 538 3.03 -11.36 -31.34
CA LEU A 538 2.03 -10.82 -32.26
C LEU A 538 1.80 -11.74 -33.45
N ALA A 539 0.64 -11.59 -34.08
CA ALA A 539 0.27 -12.40 -35.24
C ALA A 539 1.28 -12.27 -36.41
N PRO A 540 1.47 -13.33 -37.22
CA PRO A 540 2.36 -13.27 -38.38
C PRO A 540 2.03 -12.10 -39.30
N GLY A 541 3.07 -11.38 -39.76
CA GLY A 541 2.92 -10.27 -40.70
C GLY A 541 2.57 -8.91 -40.04
N GLU A 542 2.27 -8.87 -38.76
CA GLU A 542 2.11 -7.62 -38.01
C GLU A 542 3.44 -6.88 -37.91
N THR A 543 3.42 -5.57 -38.09
CA THR A 543 4.59 -4.68 -37.99
C THR A 543 4.42 -3.71 -36.84
N LEU A 544 5.53 -3.35 -36.19
CA LEU A 544 5.57 -2.39 -35.09
C LEU A 544 6.39 -1.16 -35.51
N ASP A 545 5.88 0.00 -35.20
CA ASP A 545 6.58 1.28 -35.39
C ASP A 545 7.33 1.66 -34.11
N TRP A 546 8.35 0.86 -33.79
CA TRP A 546 9.29 1.08 -32.68
C TRP A 546 10.72 1.10 -33.22
N PRO A 547 11.60 2.01 -32.77
CA PRO A 547 12.91 2.23 -33.41
C PRO A 547 13.89 1.06 -33.26
N ASP A 548 13.79 0.28 -32.17
CA ASP A 548 14.68 -0.85 -31.91
C ASP A 548 13.87 -2.13 -31.61
N VAL A 549 13.52 -2.84 -32.67
CA VAL A 549 12.80 -4.13 -32.62
C VAL A 549 13.77 -5.24 -32.98
N VAL A 550 14.00 -6.15 -32.05
CA VAL A 550 14.88 -7.30 -32.24
C VAL A 550 14.04 -8.56 -32.43
N GLU A 551 14.21 -9.24 -33.56
CA GLU A 551 13.58 -10.54 -33.82
C GLU A 551 14.18 -11.61 -32.90
N LEU A 552 13.32 -12.32 -32.17
CA LEU A 552 13.71 -13.47 -31.36
C LEU A 552 13.33 -14.80 -32.06
N GLY A 553 12.28 -14.81 -32.87
CA GLY A 553 11.82 -15.99 -33.60
C GLY A 553 10.30 -16.09 -33.70
N ALA A 554 9.81 -17.32 -33.79
CA ALA A 554 8.38 -17.64 -33.81
C ALA A 554 8.07 -18.82 -32.88
N VAL A 555 6.83 -18.84 -32.34
CA VAL A 555 6.32 -19.90 -31.47
C VAL A 555 5.97 -21.15 -32.25
#